data_ebe94a495dc455ccb233ea983e1dcbc7
#
_entry.id   ebe94a495dc455ccb233ea983e1dcbc7
#
_cell.length_a   1.000
_cell.length_b   1.000
_cell.length_c   1.000
_cell.angle_alpha   90.00
_cell.angle_beta   90.00
_cell.angle_gamma   90.00
#
_symmetry.space_group_name_H-M   'P 1'
#
loop_
_entity.id
_entity.type
_entity.pdbx_description
1 polymer ?
#
loop_
_entity_poly.entity_id
_entity_poly.type
_entity_poly.pdbx_seq_one_letter_code
_entity_poly.pdbx_strand_id
1 'polypeptide(L)'
;LATIIYQNQIFDKKQIQALNLNTIEDIYLRDSLLFCQKWLQGCEIVEVKTSGSTGTPKVIFPTRHALQASVAMSQKFFAWQGGEKALVCLHTQYIAGKMMLLRGLELGWTMYLQTPNNNPLATFEQNLDFAAFVPLQMQNILENTPQKLMLFSQNANIIIGGASVSHHLETMIASVGNPKIFQTYGMTETLSHVAIRRLNGSSQKNFFPLEQVQIRLNEQNCLCISSPTTLFQEIVTNDIAEIYEDGSFRILGRADNIINSGGVKIQLEQVEQEIEKIFEQIGLQRRFYCIGTPDNYWGEMLTLCIEGEKLPENTEDKLQKSFQGLSNKHFIPKKITYQTHFTETETGKVKRQALL
;
A
#
# COMPACT_ATOMS: atom_id res chain seq x y z
N LEU A 1 10.64 17.64 20.72
CA LEU A 1 9.89 18.57 19.86
C LEU A 1 9.99 18.10 18.42
N ALA A 2 8.85 18.12 17.68
CA ALA A 2 8.85 17.69 16.28
C ALA A 2 9.75 18.58 15.42
N THR A 3 10.53 17.95 14.56
CA THR A 3 11.49 18.60 13.66
C THR A 3 11.42 17.96 12.29
N ILE A 4 11.44 18.76 11.23
CA ILE A 4 11.55 18.31 9.84
C ILE A 4 12.95 18.63 9.34
N ILE A 5 13.61 17.67 8.71
CA ILE A 5 14.93 17.84 8.10
C ILE A 5 14.79 17.52 6.61
N TYR A 6 15.14 18.47 5.74
CA TYR A 6 15.12 18.34 4.29
C TYR A 6 16.40 18.93 3.70
N GLN A 7 17.20 18.13 3.00
CA GLN A 7 18.47 18.58 2.38
C GLN A 7 19.36 19.41 3.33
N ASN A 8 19.54 18.95 4.58
CA ASN A 8 20.28 19.61 5.66
C ASN A 8 19.62 20.91 6.22
N GLN A 9 18.48 21.33 5.73
CA GLN A 9 17.68 22.39 6.36
C GLN A 9 16.83 21.81 7.48
N ILE A 10 16.76 22.52 8.59
CA ILE A 10 16.03 22.09 9.80
C ILE A 10 14.85 23.05 10.01
N PHE A 11 13.68 22.49 10.21
CA PHE A 11 12.45 23.23 10.49
C PHE A 11 11.81 22.72 11.79
N ASP A 12 11.88 23.51 12.84
CA ASP A 12 11.11 23.24 14.06
C ASP A 12 9.67 23.78 13.97
N LYS A 13 8.84 23.46 14.97
CA LYS A 13 7.44 23.90 14.98
C LYS A 13 7.27 25.41 14.86
N LYS A 14 8.14 26.21 15.52
CA LYS A 14 8.06 27.68 15.48
C LYS A 14 8.44 28.21 14.11
N GLN A 15 9.50 27.67 13.53
CA GLN A 15 9.94 28.02 12.18
C GLN A 15 8.85 27.68 11.15
N ILE A 16 8.23 26.48 11.21
CA ILE A 16 7.15 26.09 10.31
C ILE A 16 5.96 27.05 10.42
N GLN A 17 5.57 27.46 11.64
CA GLN A 17 4.45 28.40 11.83
C GLN A 17 4.71 29.79 11.25
N ALA A 18 5.94 30.27 11.31
CA ALA A 18 6.34 31.60 10.87
C ALA A 18 6.79 31.67 9.40
N LEU A 19 6.94 30.51 8.73
CA LEU A 19 7.56 30.41 7.42
C LEU A 19 6.69 31.04 6.32
N ASN A 20 7.31 31.86 5.46
CA ASN A 20 6.68 32.29 4.21
C ASN A 20 6.87 31.20 3.14
N LEU A 21 5.84 30.39 2.91
CA LEU A 21 5.89 29.27 1.98
C LEU A 21 6.10 29.67 0.51
N ASN A 22 5.83 30.93 0.14
CA ASN A 22 6.05 31.42 -1.22
C ASN A 22 7.54 31.51 -1.58
N THR A 23 8.44 31.48 -0.59
CA THR A 23 9.89 31.50 -0.81
C THR A 23 10.47 30.11 -1.07
N ILE A 24 9.66 29.05 -0.98
CA ILE A 24 10.10 27.66 -1.18
C ILE A 24 9.80 27.25 -2.62
N GLU A 25 10.84 27.02 -3.40
CA GLU A 25 10.74 26.61 -4.80
C GLU A 25 10.36 25.14 -4.94
N ASP A 26 10.92 24.26 -4.07
CA ASP A 26 10.62 22.84 -4.09
C ASP A 26 9.15 22.59 -3.71
N ILE A 27 8.39 22.07 -4.68
CA ILE A 27 6.94 21.85 -4.55
C ILE A 27 6.63 20.81 -3.46
N TYR A 28 7.41 19.72 -3.38
CA TYR A 28 7.18 18.67 -2.39
C TYR A 28 7.42 19.19 -0.98
N LEU A 29 8.50 19.92 -0.77
CA LEU A 29 8.80 20.55 0.52
C LEU A 29 7.72 21.56 0.90
N ARG A 30 7.37 22.44 -0.04
CA ARG A 30 6.34 23.48 0.18
C ARG A 30 5.00 22.89 0.56
N ASP A 31 4.52 21.88 -0.17
CA ASP A 31 3.23 21.22 0.10
C ASP A 31 3.25 20.51 1.47
N SER A 32 4.37 19.87 1.79
CA SER A 32 4.57 19.20 3.09
C SER A 32 4.54 20.21 4.24
N LEU A 33 5.26 21.31 4.11
CA LEU A 33 5.29 22.36 5.14
C LEU A 33 3.97 23.12 5.24
N LEU A 34 3.25 23.32 4.12
CA LEU A 34 1.91 23.91 4.13
C LEU A 34 0.93 23.07 4.96
N PHE A 35 0.95 21.75 4.78
CA PHE A 35 0.14 20.84 5.60
C PHE A 35 0.51 20.97 7.08
N CYS A 36 1.81 20.92 7.41
CA CYS A 36 2.28 21.05 8.78
C CYS A 36 1.91 22.41 9.39
N GLN A 37 2.04 23.50 8.65
CA GLN A 37 1.69 24.85 9.11
C GLN A 37 0.20 24.96 9.44
N LYS A 38 -0.68 24.49 8.52
CA LYS A 38 -2.14 24.47 8.76
C LYS A 38 -2.50 23.63 9.97
N TRP A 39 -1.85 22.47 10.13
CA TRP A 39 -2.07 21.63 11.31
C TRP A 39 -1.67 22.33 12.61
N LEU A 40 -0.50 22.95 12.64
CA LEU A 40 0.01 23.67 13.82
C LEU A 40 -0.80 24.94 14.14
N GLN A 41 -1.50 25.52 13.15
CA GLN A 41 -2.42 26.64 13.33
C GLN A 41 -3.84 26.20 13.78
N GLY A 42 -4.07 24.92 14.02
CA GLY A 42 -5.36 24.42 14.56
C GLY A 42 -6.41 24.10 13.47
N CYS A 43 -6.00 23.75 12.25
CA CYS A 43 -6.93 23.35 11.21
C CYS A 43 -7.81 22.16 11.67
N GLU A 44 -9.12 22.33 11.67
CA GLU A 44 -10.08 21.33 12.16
C GLU A 44 -10.47 20.31 11.07
N ILE A 45 -10.37 20.67 9.81
CA ILE A 45 -10.74 19.84 8.67
C ILE A 45 -9.58 19.84 7.68
N VAL A 46 -9.18 18.66 7.23
CA VAL A 46 -8.06 18.46 6.30
C VAL A 46 -8.58 17.94 4.97
N GLU A 47 -8.19 18.61 3.88
CA GLU A 47 -8.46 18.08 2.54
C GLU A 47 -7.51 16.92 2.21
N VAL A 48 -8.07 15.78 1.78
CA VAL A 48 -7.33 14.61 1.35
C VAL A 48 -7.85 14.09 0.03
N LYS A 49 -6.96 13.92 -0.94
CA LYS A 49 -7.28 13.32 -2.24
C LYS A 49 -7.12 11.80 -2.16
N THR A 50 -8.06 11.06 -2.75
CA THR A 50 -7.91 9.63 -2.95
C THR A 50 -7.03 9.36 -4.16
N SER A 51 -6.29 8.25 -4.18
CA SER A 51 -5.42 7.89 -5.31
C SER A 51 -6.17 7.44 -6.57
N GLY A 52 -7.50 7.30 -6.50
CA GLY A 52 -8.35 7.06 -7.67
C GLY A 52 -8.02 5.78 -8.46
N SER A 53 -7.84 4.63 -7.81
CA SER A 53 -7.54 3.36 -8.49
C SER A 53 -8.65 2.89 -9.47
N THR A 54 -9.87 3.37 -9.30
CA THR A 54 -11.05 2.94 -10.08
C THR A 54 -11.74 4.09 -10.82
N GLY A 55 -11.16 5.30 -10.86
CA GLY A 55 -11.81 6.45 -11.52
C GLY A 55 -11.24 7.80 -11.13
N THR A 56 -12.08 8.84 -11.24
CA THR A 56 -11.71 10.21 -10.88
C THR A 56 -11.36 10.28 -9.39
N PRO A 57 -10.21 10.91 -9.02
CA PRO A 57 -9.85 11.09 -7.63
C PRO A 57 -10.98 11.80 -6.86
N LYS A 58 -11.39 11.22 -5.73
CA LYS A 58 -12.35 11.85 -4.82
C LYS A 58 -11.59 12.65 -3.77
N VAL A 59 -12.23 13.69 -3.28
CA VAL A 59 -11.71 14.48 -2.16
C VAL A 59 -12.54 14.15 -0.93
N ILE A 60 -11.89 13.85 0.19
CA ILE A 60 -12.54 13.69 1.48
C ILE A 60 -12.02 14.75 2.47
N PHE A 61 -12.81 15.03 3.49
CA PHE A 61 -12.57 16.08 4.46
C PHE A 61 -12.61 15.55 5.90
N PRO A 62 -11.60 14.73 6.30
CA PRO A 62 -11.54 14.22 7.66
C PRO A 62 -11.36 15.33 8.68
N THR A 63 -11.95 15.11 9.86
CA THR A 63 -11.78 16.00 11.01
C THR A 63 -10.43 15.77 11.68
N ARG A 64 -9.92 16.80 12.35
CA ARG A 64 -8.73 16.72 13.20
C ARG A 64 -8.83 15.57 14.20
N HIS A 65 -9.97 15.42 14.86
CA HIS A 65 -10.20 14.35 15.84
C HIS A 65 -10.02 12.95 15.24
N ALA A 66 -10.59 12.69 14.07
CA ALA A 66 -10.45 11.40 13.40
C ALA A 66 -8.98 11.10 12.98
N LEU A 67 -8.26 12.13 12.53
CA LEU A 67 -6.83 12.01 12.20
C LEU A 67 -5.97 11.73 13.44
N GLN A 68 -6.26 12.42 14.56
CA GLN A 68 -5.57 12.17 15.85
C GLN A 68 -5.89 10.77 16.39
N ALA A 69 -7.12 10.29 16.23
CA ALA A 69 -7.45 8.91 16.57
C ALA A 69 -6.58 7.89 15.80
N SER A 70 -6.34 8.12 14.50
CA SER A 70 -5.44 7.27 13.70
C SER A 70 -4.00 7.28 14.23
N VAL A 71 -3.49 8.45 14.66
CA VAL A 71 -2.16 8.55 15.30
C VAL A 71 -2.13 7.74 16.59
N ALA A 72 -3.13 7.91 17.47
CA ALA A 72 -3.19 7.23 18.76
C ALA A 72 -3.27 5.70 18.61
N MET A 73 -4.07 5.19 17.66
CA MET A 73 -4.15 3.76 17.38
C MET A 73 -2.78 3.20 16.93
N SER A 74 -2.10 3.90 16.02
CA SER A 74 -0.76 3.50 15.56
C SER A 74 0.27 3.58 16.69
N GLN A 75 0.26 4.66 17.46
CA GLN A 75 1.15 4.85 18.62
C GLN A 75 1.02 3.69 19.62
N LYS A 76 -0.21 3.31 19.94
CA LYS A 76 -0.48 2.22 20.88
C LYS A 76 0.05 0.89 20.35
N PHE A 77 -0.21 0.58 19.09
CA PHE A 77 0.24 -0.68 18.47
C PHE A 77 1.77 -0.80 18.42
N PHE A 78 2.44 0.25 17.97
CA PHE A 78 3.91 0.26 17.85
C PHE A 78 4.63 0.62 19.14
N ALA A 79 3.88 0.96 20.19
CA ALA A 79 4.41 1.41 21.48
C ALA A 79 5.40 2.60 21.38
N TRP A 80 5.14 3.55 20.45
CA TRP A 80 5.97 4.73 20.29
C TRP A 80 5.94 5.61 21.53
N GLN A 81 7.11 6.04 21.97
CA GLN A 81 7.27 6.86 23.18
C GLN A 81 7.36 8.36 22.86
N GLY A 82 7.50 8.68 21.59
CA GLY A 82 7.78 10.03 21.11
C GLY A 82 9.28 10.29 20.91
N GLY A 83 9.58 11.15 19.93
CA GLY A 83 10.96 11.50 19.58
C GLY A 83 11.61 10.54 18.59
N GLU A 84 10.87 9.59 18.05
CA GLU A 84 11.36 8.65 17.01
C GLU A 84 11.93 9.40 15.81
N LYS A 85 12.89 8.77 15.13
CA LYS A 85 13.47 9.22 13.85
C LYS A 85 12.78 8.50 12.71
N ALA A 86 12.07 9.24 11.86
CA ALA A 86 11.26 8.67 10.80
C ALA A 86 11.65 9.20 9.41
N LEU A 87 11.65 8.32 8.41
CA LEU A 87 11.78 8.71 7.00
C LEU A 87 10.39 8.97 6.40
N VAL A 88 10.20 10.18 5.86
CA VAL A 88 8.99 10.59 5.14
C VAL A 88 9.33 10.69 3.66
N CYS A 89 9.03 9.65 2.89
CA CYS A 89 9.38 9.51 1.48
C CYS A 89 8.17 9.15 0.60
N LEU A 90 6.96 9.42 1.08
CA LEU A 90 5.70 9.26 0.36
C LEU A 90 5.15 10.63 -0.06
N HIS A 91 4.34 10.67 -1.13
CA HIS A 91 3.69 11.90 -1.56
C HIS A 91 2.75 12.45 -0.48
N THR A 92 3.07 13.63 0.03
CA THR A 92 2.32 14.28 1.13
C THR A 92 1.00 14.92 0.67
N GLN A 93 0.69 14.88 -0.61
CA GLN A 93 -0.64 15.20 -1.13
C GLN A 93 -1.67 14.11 -0.79
N TYR A 94 -1.23 12.85 -0.63
CA TYR A 94 -2.07 11.71 -0.28
C TYR A 94 -2.04 11.42 1.21
N ILE A 95 -3.04 10.66 1.66
CA ILE A 95 -3.22 10.38 3.09
C ILE A 95 -2.01 9.69 3.73
N ALA A 96 -1.34 8.78 3.04
CA ALA A 96 -0.20 8.04 3.58
C ALA A 96 0.97 8.98 3.95
N GLY A 97 1.34 9.90 3.07
CA GLY A 97 2.38 10.91 3.34
C GLY A 97 1.93 11.90 4.42
N LYS A 98 0.67 12.39 4.38
CA LYS A 98 0.12 13.26 5.42
C LYS A 98 0.16 12.61 6.80
N MET A 99 -0.19 11.33 6.90
CA MET A 99 -0.16 10.60 8.16
C MET A 99 1.25 10.41 8.71
N MET A 100 2.27 10.33 7.86
CA MET A 100 3.66 10.32 8.34
C MET A 100 4.04 11.66 8.98
N LEU A 101 3.71 12.78 8.33
CA LEU A 101 3.92 14.12 8.89
C LEU A 101 3.13 14.32 10.19
N LEU A 102 1.89 13.86 10.21
CA LEU A 102 1.00 14.02 11.36
C LEU A 102 1.50 13.25 12.58
N ARG A 103 1.90 11.99 12.42
CA ARG A 103 2.54 11.20 13.48
C ARG A 103 3.74 11.94 14.05
N GLY A 104 4.60 12.45 13.17
CA GLY A 104 5.76 13.22 13.59
C GLY A 104 5.42 14.49 14.36
N LEU A 105 4.41 15.25 13.94
CA LEU A 105 3.98 16.49 14.63
C LEU A 105 3.36 16.19 16.00
N GLU A 106 2.47 15.20 16.09
CA GLU A 106 1.78 14.84 17.34
C GLU A 106 2.73 14.19 18.34
N LEU A 107 3.64 13.32 17.88
CA LEU A 107 4.51 12.52 18.75
C LEU A 107 5.93 13.12 18.91
N GLY A 108 6.19 14.28 18.32
CA GLY A 108 7.46 14.98 18.53
C GLY A 108 8.66 14.34 17.82
N TRP A 109 8.46 13.69 16.67
CA TRP A 109 9.52 12.98 15.92
C TRP A 109 10.51 13.91 15.24
N THR A 110 11.69 13.36 14.93
CA THR A 110 12.61 13.88 13.91
C THR A 110 12.27 13.26 12.57
N MET A 111 11.70 14.04 11.68
CA MET A 111 11.25 13.58 10.35
C MET A 111 12.27 13.95 9.28
N TYR A 112 12.90 12.95 8.68
CA TYR A 112 13.71 13.15 7.48
C TYR A 112 12.80 13.12 6.27
N LEU A 113 12.56 14.29 5.69
CA LEU A 113 11.72 14.45 4.52
C LEU A 113 12.55 14.25 3.26
N GLN A 114 12.06 13.43 2.34
CA GLN A 114 12.73 13.13 1.09
C GLN A 114 11.71 13.07 -0.06
N THR A 115 12.03 13.71 -1.17
CA THR A 115 11.20 13.62 -2.38
C THR A 115 10.99 12.15 -2.77
N PRO A 116 9.73 11.74 -2.99
CA PRO A 116 9.40 10.35 -3.31
C PRO A 116 10.17 9.82 -4.52
N ASN A 117 10.74 8.65 -4.36
CA ASN A 117 11.43 7.91 -5.42
C ASN A 117 11.31 6.40 -5.17
N ASN A 118 11.75 5.57 -6.12
CA ASN A 118 11.59 4.13 -6.05
C ASN A 118 12.53 3.44 -5.04
N ASN A 119 13.67 4.06 -4.67
CA ASN A 119 14.57 3.53 -3.65
C ASN A 119 15.01 4.64 -2.67
N PRO A 120 14.16 4.99 -1.70
CA PRO A 120 14.41 6.12 -0.81
C PRO A 120 15.59 5.91 0.15
N LEU A 121 16.10 4.69 0.30
CA LEU A 121 17.26 4.42 1.12
C LEU A 121 18.60 4.48 0.36
N ALA A 122 18.60 4.56 -0.97
CA ALA A 122 19.82 4.46 -1.78
C ALA A 122 20.94 5.42 -1.31
N THR A 123 20.59 6.69 -1.08
CA THR A 123 21.51 7.74 -0.64
C THR A 123 21.30 8.16 0.82
N PHE A 124 20.46 7.47 1.56
CA PHE A 124 20.13 7.82 2.94
C PHE A 124 21.19 7.26 3.90
N GLU A 125 21.57 8.05 4.93
CA GLU A 125 22.67 7.71 5.85
C GLU A 125 22.33 7.83 7.33
N GLN A 126 21.11 8.31 7.67
CA GLN A 126 20.74 8.55 9.06
C GLN A 126 20.09 7.32 9.70
N ASN A 127 20.22 7.17 11.01
CA ASN A 127 19.53 6.11 11.75
C ASN A 127 18.02 6.39 11.80
N LEU A 128 17.22 5.32 11.70
CA LEU A 128 15.77 5.36 11.65
C LEU A 128 15.14 4.43 12.69
N ASP A 129 14.01 4.86 13.23
CA ASP A 129 13.14 4.06 14.09
C ASP A 129 11.85 3.67 13.36
N PHE A 130 11.46 4.43 12.34
CA PHE A 130 10.24 4.17 11.59
C PHE A 130 10.32 4.64 10.14
N ALA A 131 9.71 3.87 9.24
CA ALA A 131 9.44 4.28 7.86
C ALA A 131 8.15 3.65 7.33
N ALA A 132 7.55 4.30 6.33
CA ALA A 132 6.43 3.77 5.57
C ALA A 132 6.82 3.72 4.09
N PHE A 133 6.63 2.55 3.45
CA PHE A 133 6.93 2.33 2.05
C PHE A 133 5.72 1.78 1.30
N VAL A 134 5.70 1.97 -0.02
CA VAL A 134 4.87 1.16 -0.91
C VAL A 134 5.61 -0.12 -1.28
N PRO A 135 4.91 -1.20 -1.71
CA PRO A 135 5.56 -2.47 -2.06
C PRO A 135 6.70 -2.32 -3.05
N LEU A 136 6.55 -1.48 -4.08
CA LEU A 136 7.60 -1.23 -5.07
C LEU A 136 8.87 -0.63 -4.46
N GLN A 137 8.75 0.31 -3.51
CA GLN A 137 9.91 0.86 -2.82
C GLN A 137 10.61 -0.21 -1.99
N MET A 138 9.85 -1.03 -1.24
CA MET A 138 10.44 -2.10 -0.43
C MET A 138 11.14 -3.15 -1.29
N GLN A 139 10.56 -3.53 -2.43
CA GLN A 139 11.19 -4.44 -3.39
C GLN A 139 12.51 -3.85 -3.90
N ASN A 140 12.52 -2.61 -4.37
CA ASN A 140 13.73 -1.95 -4.84
C ASN A 140 14.82 -1.84 -3.76
N ILE A 141 14.45 -1.60 -2.50
CA ILE A 141 15.39 -1.59 -1.38
C ILE A 141 16.02 -2.97 -1.22
N LEU A 142 15.22 -4.03 -1.19
CA LEU A 142 15.70 -5.40 -0.99
C LEU A 142 16.57 -5.90 -2.16
N GLU A 143 16.24 -5.53 -3.39
CA GLU A 143 17.00 -5.94 -4.58
C GLU A 143 18.32 -5.17 -4.75
N ASN A 144 18.32 -3.86 -4.45
CA ASN A 144 19.44 -3.00 -4.83
C ASN A 144 20.28 -2.49 -3.65
N THR A 145 19.69 -2.35 -2.47
CA THR A 145 20.33 -1.74 -1.28
C THR A 145 19.93 -2.43 0.03
N PRO A 146 19.91 -3.78 0.12
CA PRO A 146 19.43 -4.48 1.32
C PRO A 146 20.24 -4.15 2.57
N GLN A 147 21.53 -3.81 2.42
CA GLN A 147 22.41 -3.38 3.50
C GLN A 147 21.95 -2.09 4.18
N LYS A 148 21.15 -1.25 3.50
CA LYS A 148 20.60 -0.01 4.09
C LYS A 148 19.55 -0.29 5.18
N LEU A 149 19.04 -1.50 5.29
CA LEU A 149 18.18 -1.89 6.42
C LEU A 149 18.92 -1.85 7.77
N MET A 150 20.26 -1.89 7.78
CA MET A 150 21.04 -1.69 9.00
C MET A 150 20.95 -0.27 9.59
N LEU A 151 20.44 0.70 8.84
CA LEU A 151 20.16 2.04 9.35
C LEU A 151 18.97 2.05 10.35
N PHE A 152 18.17 1.00 10.37
CA PHE A 152 17.05 0.88 11.30
C PHE A 152 17.53 0.35 12.65
N SER A 153 17.12 1.02 13.73
CA SER A 153 17.40 0.59 15.10
C SER A 153 16.83 -0.81 15.39
N GLN A 154 17.30 -1.46 16.43
CA GLN A 154 16.89 -2.84 16.77
C GLN A 154 15.37 -2.99 17.01
N ASN A 155 14.71 -1.93 17.49
CA ASN A 155 13.27 -1.93 17.74
C ASN A 155 12.48 -1.19 16.66
N ALA A 156 13.11 -0.85 15.55
CA ALA A 156 12.50 -0.11 14.47
C ALA A 156 11.40 -0.92 13.77
N ASN A 157 10.47 -0.19 13.20
CA ASN A 157 9.36 -0.77 12.45
C ASN A 157 9.28 -0.15 11.05
N ILE A 158 8.99 -1.00 10.07
CA ILE A 158 8.61 -0.57 8.71
C ILE A 158 7.18 -1.00 8.48
N ILE A 159 6.37 -0.11 7.93
CA ILE A 159 5.06 -0.46 7.40
C ILE A 159 5.06 -0.41 5.88
N ILE A 160 4.38 -1.38 5.27
CA ILE A 160 4.18 -1.45 3.82
C ILE A 160 2.68 -1.37 3.55
N GLY A 161 2.28 -0.46 2.69
CA GLY A 161 0.86 -0.26 2.38
C GLY A 161 0.63 0.39 1.02
N GLY A 162 -0.62 0.70 0.74
CA GLY A 162 -1.03 1.35 -0.50
C GLY A 162 -1.31 0.40 -1.66
N ALA A 163 -0.74 -0.82 -1.66
CA ALA A 163 -1.03 -1.89 -2.61
C ALA A 163 -0.84 -3.27 -1.96
N SER A 164 -1.25 -4.34 -2.65
CA SER A 164 -0.97 -5.71 -2.23
C SER A 164 0.53 -6.00 -2.27
N VAL A 165 1.01 -6.81 -1.32
CA VAL A 165 2.38 -7.35 -1.31
C VAL A 165 2.35 -8.66 -2.08
N SER A 166 3.22 -8.81 -3.08
CA SER A 166 3.34 -10.02 -3.89
C SER A 166 3.96 -11.17 -3.09
N HIS A 167 3.74 -12.41 -3.52
CA HIS A 167 4.35 -13.57 -2.88
C HIS A 167 5.89 -13.50 -2.94
N HIS A 168 6.44 -13.07 -4.06
CA HIS A 168 7.88 -12.84 -4.22
C HIS A 168 8.42 -11.84 -3.18
N LEU A 169 7.77 -10.69 -3.03
CA LEU A 169 8.18 -9.69 -2.05
C LEU A 169 8.03 -10.22 -0.61
N GLU A 170 6.97 -10.97 -0.29
CA GLU A 170 6.82 -11.62 1.02
C GLU A 170 8.00 -12.57 1.32
N THR A 171 8.40 -13.37 0.33
CA THR A 171 9.53 -14.29 0.46
C THR A 171 10.85 -13.55 0.73
N MET A 172 11.10 -12.45 0.01
CA MET A 172 12.26 -11.60 0.26
C MET A 172 12.24 -11.01 1.67
N ILE A 173 11.09 -10.48 2.11
CA ILE A 173 10.92 -9.86 3.43
C ILE A 173 11.10 -10.90 4.55
N ALA A 174 10.64 -12.13 4.35
CA ALA A 174 10.74 -13.19 5.37
C ALA A 174 12.18 -13.47 5.80
N SER A 175 13.17 -13.22 4.92
CA SER A 175 14.60 -13.37 5.22
C SER A 175 15.19 -12.20 6.01
N VAL A 176 14.48 -11.08 6.15
CA VAL A 176 14.94 -9.89 6.88
C VAL A 176 14.82 -10.11 8.38
N GLY A 177 15.94 -10.05 9.12
CA GLY A 177 15.93 -10.20 10.57
C GLY A 177 15.45 -8.94 11.31
N ASN A 178 15.94 -7.79 10.89
CA ASN A 178 15.61 -6.48 11.44
C ASN A 178 15.61 -5.43 10.32
N PRO A 179 14.74 -4.43 10.31
CA PRO A 179 13.68 -4.09 11.27
C PRO A 179 12.46 -5.02 11.22
N LYS A 180 11.50 -4.82 12.14
CA LYS A 180 10.18 -5.46 12.07
C LYS A 180 9.39 -4.89 10.90
N ILE A 181 8.88 -5.75 10.01
CA ILE A 181 8.18 -5.32 8.79
C ILE A 181 6.73 -5.79 8.85
N PHE A 182 5.82 -4.85 8.64
CA PHE A 182 4.37 -5.10 8.70
C PHE A 182 3.70 -4.66 7.40
N GLN A 183 2.76 -5.46 6.92
CA GLN A 183 1.79 -5.02 5.95
C GLN A 183 0.61 -4.39 6.64
N THR A 184 0.14 -3.26 6.11
CA THR A 184 -1.03 -2.56 6.62
C THR A 184 -2.23 -2.77 5.71
N TYR A 185 -3.42 -2.84 6.31
CA TYR A 185 -4.69 -2.79 5.61
C TYR A 185 -5.47 -1.54 6.02
N GLY A 186 -5.94 -0.80 5.02
CA GLY A 186 -6.71 0.42 5.19
C GLY A 186 -6.90 1.13 3.85
N MET A 187 -7.68 2.17 3.86
CA MET A 187 -8.02 2.97 2.70
C MET A 187 -8.09 4.46 3.07
N THR A 188 -8.31 5.33 2.10
CA THR A 188 -8.41 6.76 2.37
C THR A 188 -9.58 7.07 3.30
N GLU A 189 -10.68 6.36 3.17
CA GLU A 189 -11.89 6.49 3.98
C GLU A 189 -11.68 6.07 5.44
N THR A 190 -10.72 5.20 5.73
CA THR A 190 -10.29 4.86 7.10
C THR A 190 -9.11 5.71 7.57
N LEU A 191 -8.71 6.74 6.80
CA LEU A 191 -7.63 7.71 7.02
C LEU A 191 -6.22 7.11 7.07
N SER A 192 -6.09 5.86 7.46
CA SER A 192 -4.84 5.12 7.55
C SER A 192 -5.18 3.64 7.66
N HIS A 193 -4.21 2.87 8.12
CA HIS A 193 -4.41 1.46 8.39
C HIS A 193 -5.30 1.25 9.64
N VAL A 194 -6.16 0.28 9.54
CA VAL A 194 -7.03 -0.20 10.61
C VAL A 194 -6.69 -1.63 11.02
N ALA A 195 -5.87 -2.31 10.24
CA ALA A 195 -5.36 -3.63 10.56
C ALA A 195 -3.94 -3.81 10.04
N ILE A 196 -3.23 -4.75 10.63
CA ILE A 196 -1.81 -5.00 10.39
C ILE A 196 -1.55 -6.50 10.41
N ARG A 197 -0.61 -6.97 9.56
CA ARG A 197 0.00 -8.30 9.67
C ARG A 197 1.52 -8.21 9.61
N ARG A 198 2.21 -9.03 10.37
CA ARG A 198 3.68 -9.08 10.34
C ARG A 198 4.16 -9.96 9.19
N LEU A 199 5.20 -9.49 8.48
CA LEU A 199 5.73 -10.18 7.30
C LEU A 199 7.05 -10.93 7.57
N ASN A 200 7.83 -10.54 8.59
CA ASN A 200 9.11 -11.18 8.92
C ASN A 200 9.18 -11.68 10.37
N GLY A 201 10.14 -12.57 10.66
CA GLY A 201 10.24 -13.22 11.96
C GLY A 201 9.02 -14.11 12.23
N SER A 202 8.18 -13.75 13.20
CA SER A 202 6.89 -14.42 13.43
C SER A 202 5.86 -13.95 12.41
N SER A 203 6.03 -14.32 11.14
CA SER A 203 5.17 -13.89 10.03
C SER A 203 3.72 -14.38 10.22
N GLN A 204 2.76 -13.52 9.87
CA GLN A 204 1.33 -13.76 9.98
C GLN A 204 0.69 -13.80 8.59
N LYS A 205 -0.23 -14.73 8.39
CA LYS A 205 -1.01 -14.81 7.13
C LYS A 205 -2.19 -13.85 7.13
N ASN A 206 -2.78 -13.63 8.29
CA ASN A 206 -4.00 -12.85 8.48
C ASN A 206 -3.67 -11.44 8.99
N PHE A 207 -4.55 -10.50 8.69
CA PHE A 207 -4.55 -9.18 9.30
C PHE A 207 -5.23 -9.22 10.66
N PHE A 208 -4.67 -8.50 11.61
CA PHE A 208 -5.25 -8.28 12.92
C PHE A 208 -5.75 -6.84 13.02
N PRO A 209 -7.03 -6.63 13.31
CA PRO A 209 -7.56 -5.30 13.55
C PRO A 209 -6.81 -4.60 14.67
N LEU A 210 -6.59 -3.29 14.52
CA LEU A 210 -6.09 -2.46 15.61
C LEU A 210 -7.14 -2.34 16.70
N GLU A 211 -6.72 -1.94 17.89
CA GLU A 211 -7.64 -1.75 19.01
C GLU A 211 -8.78 -0.81 18.66
N GLN A 212 -9.99 -1.12 19.13
CA GLN A 212 -11.26 -0.44 18.86
C GLN A 212 -11.74 -0.48 17.39
N VAL A 213 -11.05 -1.21 16.51
CA VAL A 213 -11.56 -1.49 15.17
C VAL A 213 -12.53 -2.67 15.24
N GLN A 214 -13.74 -2.46 14.74
CA GLN A 214 -14.75 -3.49 14.61
C GLN A 214 -14.87 -3.86 13.14
N ILE A 215 -14.94 -5.16 12.88
CA ILE A 215 -15.09 -5.70 11.52
C ILE A 215 -16.24 -6.70 11.49
N ARG A 216 -16.95 -6.74 10.38
CA ARG A 216 -17.92 -7.77 10.05
C ARG A 216 -18.01 -7.95 8.55
N LEU A 217 -18.69 -8.99 8.09
CA LEU A 217 -19.01 -9.18 6.67
C LEU A 217 -20.45 -8.76 6.39
N ASN A 218 -20.69 -8.17 5.21
CA ASN A 218 -22.03 -7.99 4.68
C ASN A 218 -22.52 -9.27 3.97
N GLU A 219 -23.72 -9.21 3.37
CA GLU A 219 -24.33 -10.34 2.64
C GLU A 219 -23.51 -10.80 1.42
N GLN A 220 -22.67 -9.95 0.87
CA GLN A 220 -21.75 -10.27 -0.24
C GLN A 220 -20.36 -10.69 0.23
N ASN A 221 -20.15 -10.96 1.51
CA ASN A 221 -18.88 -11.22 2.15
C ASN A 221 -17.85 -10.08 2.00
N CYS A 222 -18.32 -8.86 1.74
CA CYS A 222 -17.46 -7.69 1.76
C CYS A 222 -17.22 -7.21 3.19
N LEU A 223 -15.98 -6.80 3.47
CA LEU A 223 -15.58 -6.33 4.78
C LEU A 223 -16.24 -4.98 5.10
N CYS A 224 -16.90 -4.90 6.25
CA CYS A 224 -17.44 -3.69 6.84
C CYS A 224 -16.58 -3.29 8.03
N ILE A 225 -16.22 -2.00 8.12
CA ILE A 225 -15.26 -1.48 9.10
C ILE A 225 -15.89 -0.32 9.87
N SER A 226 -15.79 -0.38 11.20
CA SER A 226 -16.12 0.73 12.10
C SER A 226 -14.96 0.94 13.06
N SER A 227 -14.52 2.18 13.25
CA SER A 227 -13.33 2.51 14.00
C SER A 227 -13.36 3.95 14.52
N PRO A 228 -12.49 4.33 15.45
CA PRO A 228 -12.33 5.72 15.85
C PRO A 228 -12.01 6.68 14.69
N THR A 229 -11.31 6.19 13.65
CA THR A 229 -10.94 6.99 12.47
C THR A 229 -12.14 7.30 11.58
N THR A 230 -13.17 6.47 11.62
CA THR A 230 -14.44 6.69 10.90
C THR A 230 -15.51 7.30 11.80
N LEU A 231 -15.14 7.76 13.02
CA LEU A 231 -16.05 8.20 14.05
C LEU A 231 -17.14 7.15 14.35
N PHE A 232 -16.76 5.88 14.28
CA PHE A 232 -17.60 4.70 14.40
C PHE A 232 -18.75 4.60 13.36
N GLN A 233 -18.72 5.41 12.32
CA GLN A 233 -19.54 5.17 11.14
C GLN A 233 -19.02 3.98 10.38
N GLU A 234 -19.93 3.09 9.98
CA GLU A 234 -19.56 1.90 9.23
C GLU A 234 -19.20 2.25 7.79
N ILE A 235 -18.04 1.77 7.34
CA ILE A 235 -17.61 1.82 5.95
C ILE A 235 -17.75 0.42 5.37
N VAL A 236 -18.57 0.29 4.33
CA VAL A 236 -18.68 -0.94 3.54
C VAL A 236 -17.65 -0.89 2.43
N THR A 237 -16.73 -1.85 2.42
CA THR A 237 -15.69 -1.94 1.39
C THR A 237 -16.17 -2.81 0.23
N ASN A 238 -15.40 -2.83 -0.87
CA ASN A 238 -15.52 -3.83 -1.94
C ASN A 238 -14.56 -5.02 -1.73
N ASP A 239 -13.89 -5.12 -0.59
CA ASP A 239 -12.91 -6.16 -0.33
C ASP A 239 -13.62 -7.39 0.27
N ILE A 240 -13.66 -8.48 -0.48
CA ILE A 240 -14.19 -9.77 -0.03
C ILE A 240 -13.19 -10.36 0.98
N ALA A 241 -13.69 -10.77 2.12
CA ALA A 241 -12.86 -11.24 3.21
C ALA A 241 -13.41 -12.49 3.88
N GLU A 242 -12.55 -13.12 4.67
CA GLU A 242 -12.87 -14.19 5.60
C GLU A 242 -12.41 -13.75 6.99
N ILE A 243 -13.30 -13.87 7.99
CA ILE A 243 -13.01 -13.54 9.39
C ILE A 243 -12.88 -14.84 10.19
N TYR A 244 -11.84 -14.93 11.01
CA TYR A 244 -11.51 -16.10 11.82
C TYR A 244 -11.96 -15.91 13.28
N GLU A 245 -12.02 -17.02 14.03
CA GLU A 245 -12.48 -17.02 15.43
C GLU A 245 -11.61 -16.15 16.36
N ASP A 246 -10.33 -15.97 16.04
CA ASP A 246 -9.41 -15.09 16.78
C ASP A 246 -9.58 -13.60 16.47
N GLY A 247 -10.58 -13.25 15.65
CA GLY A 247 -10.85 -11.89 15.20
C GLY A 247 -9.93 -11.39 14.07
N SER A 248 -8.98 -12.22 13.62
CA SER A 248 -8.18 -11.91 12.44
C SER A 248 -8.99 -12.08 11.16
N PHE A 249 -8.52 -11.51 10.07
CA PHE A 249 -9.17 -11.66 8.78
C PHE A 249 -8.18 -11.75 7.62
N ARG A 250 -8.65 -12.29 6.52
CA ARG A 250 -7.92 -12.39 5.26
C ARG A 250 -8.71 -11.77 4.13
N ILE A 251 -8.06 -10.98 3.29
CA ILE A 251 -8.64 -10.48 2.06
C ILE A 251 -8.48 -11.55 0.98
N LEU A 252 -9.59 -11.90 0.33
CA LEU A 252 -9.65 -12.89 -0.73
C LEU A 252 -9.61 -12.25 -2.13
N GLY A 253 -10.01 -10.98 -2.22
CA GLY A 253 -10.05 -10.21 -3.45
C GLY A 253 -11.08 -9.07 -3.37
N ARG A 254 -11.44 -8.50 -4.50
CA ARG A 254 -12.40 -7.41 -4.59
C ARG A 254 -13.67 -7.82 -5.33
N ALA A 255 -14.82 -7.38 -4.85
CA ALA A 255 -16.11 -7.66 -5.48
C ALA A 255 -16.22 -7.08 -6.90
N ASP A 256 -15.54 -5.96 -7.15
CA ASP A 256 -15.46 -5.31 -8.46
C ASP A 256 -14.42 -5.95 -9.42
N ASN A 257 -13.67 -6.95 -8.96
CA ASN A 257 -12.74 -7.75 -9.75
C ASN A 257 -13.22 -9.21 -9.96
N ILE A 258 -14.51 -9.45 -9.82
CA ILE A 258 -15.11 -10.73 -10.19
C ILE A 258 -15.59 -10.64 -11.64
N ILE A 259 -15.12 -11.55 -12.48
CA ILE A 259 -15.63 -11.72 -13.85
C ILE A 259 -16.62 -12.88 -13.92
N ASN A 260 -17.56 -12.82 -14.87
CA ASN A 260 -18.48 -13.93 -15.17
C ASN A 260 -18.13 -14.56 -16.50
N SER A 261 -17.35 -15.61 -16.46
CA SER A 261 -16.88 -16.33 -17.65
C SER A 261 -17.66 -17.64 -17.85
N GLY A 262 -18.53 -17.66 -18.85
CA GLY A 262 -19.36 -18.84 -19.13
C GLY A 262 -20.30 -19.24 -17.99
N GLY A 263 -20.81 -18.29 -17.23
CA GLY A 263 -21.68 -18.54 -16.07
C GLY A 263 -20.93 -18.83 -14.77
N VAL A 264 -19.60 -18.87 -14.81
CA VAL A 264 -18.76 -19.11 -13.62
C VAL A 264 -18.18 -17.78 -13.14
N LYS A 265 -18.40 -17.46 -11.86
CA LYS A 265 -17.78 -16.30 -11.20
C LYS A 265 -16.32 -16.61 -10.85
N ILE A 266 -15.40 -15.83 -11.39
CA ILE A 266 -13.95 -15.99 -11.21
C ILE A 266 -13.41 -14.75 -10.51
N GLN A 267 -12.77 -14.93 -9.35
CA GLN A 267 -12.07 -13.88 -8.62
C GLN A 267 -10.68 -13.69 -9.20
N LEU A 268 -10.41 -12.54 -9.81
CA LEU A 268 -9.17 -12.31 -10.54
C LEU A 268 -7.93 -12.39 -9.64
N GLU A 269 -7.98 -11.94 -8.39
CA GLU A 269 -6.87 -12.02 -7.46
C GLU A 269 -6.45 -13.46 -7.14
N GLN A 270 -7.40 -14.40 -7.10
CA GLN A 270 -7.08 -15.83 -6.92
C GLN A 270 -6.37 -16.39 -8.15
N VAL A 271 -6.81 -16.00 -9.33
CA VAL A 271 -6.13 -16.37 -10.58
C VAL A 271 -4.71 -15.80 -10.60
N GLU A 272 -4.55 -14.54 -10.26
CA GLU A 272 -3.25 -13.88 -10.22
C GLU A 272 -2.28 -14.55 -9.24
N GLN A 273 -2.75 -14.98 -8.08
CA GLN A 273 -1.93 -15.73 -7.11
C GLN A 273 -1.42 -17.06 -7.68
N GLU A 274 -2.25 -17.79 -8.44
CA GLU A 274 -1.82 -19.04 -9.05
C GLU A 274 -0.86 -18.79 -10.25
N ILE A 275 -1.10 -17.74 -11.02
CA ILE A 275 -0.21 -17.35 -12.13
C ILE A 275 1.15 -16.86 -11.60
N GLU A 276 1.18 -16.14 -10.47
CA GLU A 276 2.43 -15.70 -9.84
C GLU A 276 3.32 -16.90 -9.50
N LYS A 277 2.76 -17.95 -8.89
CA LYS A 277 3.50 -19.19 -8.62
C LYS A 277 4.05 -19.84 -9.89
N ILE A 278 3.27 -19.83 -10.96
CA ILE A 278 3.71 -20.35 -12.27
C ILE A 278 4.88 -19.51 -12.81
N PHE A 279 4.77 -18.19 -12.75
CA PHE A 279 5.84 -17.28 -13.18
C PHE A 279 7.14 -17.55 -12.41
N GLU A 280 7.06 -17.71 -11.09
CA GLU A 280 8.20 -18.10 -10.27
C GLU A 280 8.81 -19.45 -10.69
N GLN A 281 7.99 -20.46 -10.90
CA GLN A 281 8.44 -21.81 -11.31
C GLN A 281 9.17 -21.82 -12.66
N ILE A 282 8.75 -21.00 -13.62
CA ILE A 282 9.39 -20.90 -14.93
C ILE A 282 10.47 -19.84 -15.02
N GLY A 283 10.74 -19.13 -13.91
CA GLY A 283 11.74 -18.05 -13.83
C GLY A 283 11.36 -16.78 -14.60
N LEU A 284 10.06 -16.51 -14.79
CA LEU A 284 9.56 -15.35 -15.51
C LEU A 284 9.36 -14.16 -14.55
N GLN A 285 10.23 -13.15 -14.63
CA GLN A 285 10.15 -11.94 -13.82
C GLN A 285 9.53 -10.80 -14.62
N ARG A 286 8.18 -10.81 -14.75
CA ARG A 286 7.41 -9.73 -15.38
C ARG A 286 6.18 -9.39 -14.57
N ARG A 287 5.82 -8.11 -14.57
CA ARG A 287 4.54 -7.69 -13.98
C ARG A 287 3.41 -8.15 -14.87
N PHE A 288 2.32 -8.50 -14.25
CA PHE A 288 1.10 -8.90 -14.94
C PHE A 288 -0.14 -8.55 -14.13
N TYR A 289 -1.29 -8.60 -14.76
CA TYR A 289 -2.62 -8.62 -14.13
C TYR A 289 -3.60 -9.39 -14.99
N CYS A 290 -4.68 -9.84 -14.37
CA CYS A 290 -5.80 -10.47 -15.06
C CYS A 290 -6.97 -9.50 -15.20
N ILE A 291 -7.75 -9.66 -16.28
CA ILE A 291 -8.94 -8.87 -16.55
C ILE A 291 -9.99 -9.71 -17.30
N GLY A 292 -11.27 -9.36 -17.12
CA GLY A 292 -12.34 -9.82 -18.00
C GLY A 292 -12.38 -8.96 -19.27
N THR A 293 -12.28 -9.59 -20.42
CA THR A 293 -12.51 -8.91 -21.70
C THR A 293 -13.83 -9.39 -22.30
N PRO A 294 -14.65 -8.50 -22.92
CA PRO A 294 -15.89 -8.91 -23.55
C PRO A 294 -15.68 -10.02 -24.58
N ASP A 295 -16.52 -11.04 -24.54
CA ASP A 295 -16.48 -12.19 -25.46
C ASP A 295 -17.89 -12.68 -25.77
N ASN A 296 -18.18 -12.98 -27.05
CA ASN A 296 -19.53 -13.36 -27.47
C ASN A 296 -19.97 -14.74 -26.95
N TYR A 297 -19.02 -15.61 -26.62
CA TYR A 297 -19.30 -16.98 -26.17
C TYR A 297 -19.28 -17.08 -24.65
N TRP A 298 -18.30 -16.43 -24.01
CA TRP A 298 -18.06 -16.51 -22.56
C TRP A 298 -18.74 -15.39 -21.78
N GLY A 299 -19.28 -14.35 -22.46
CA GLY A 299 -19.68 -13.09 -21.84
C GLY A 299 -18.45 -12.26 -21.46
N GLU A 300 -17.67 -12.73 -20.50
CA GLU A 300 -16.36 -12.22 -20.19
C GLU A 300 -15.30 -13.32 -20.29
N MET A 301 -14.23 -13.05 -21.00
CA MET A 301 -13.12 -13.95 -21.18
C MET A 301 -11.96 -13.56 -20.26
N LEU A 302 -11.45 -14.54 -19.49
CA LEU A 302 -10.28 -14.33 -18.64
C LEU A 302 -9.05 -14.07 -19.53
N THR A 303 -8.52 -12.86 -19.44
CA THR A 303 -7.35 -12.40 -20.19
C THR A 303 -6.21 -12.09 -19.25
N LEU A 304 -5.02 -12.64 -19.51
CA LEU A 304 -3.77 -12.33 -18.84
C LEU A 304 -3.05 -11.22 -19.61
N CYS A 305 -2.78 -10.10 -18.94
CA CYS A 305 -1.98 -8.99 -19.46
C CYS A 305 -0.58 -9.05 -18.87
N ILE A 306 0.46 -9.10 -19.70
CA ILE A 306 1.87 -9.18 -19.28
C ILE A 306 2.58 -7.90 -19.72
N GLU A 307 3.35 -7.28 -18.82
CA GLU A 307 4.16 -6.12 -19.16
C GLU A 307 5.39 -6.49 -19.98
N GLY A 308 5.69 -5.66 -20.96
CA GLY A 308 6.82 -5.80 -21.87
C GLY A 308 6.44 -6.37 -23.23
N GLU A 309 7.45 -6.69 -24.02
CA GLU A 309 7.26 -7.30 -25.35
C GLU A 309 6.77 -8.74 -25.25
N LYS A 310 6.23 -9.25 -26.37
CA LYS A 310 5.79 -10.64 -26.47
C LYS A 310 6.89 -11.61 -26.00
N LEU A 311 6.52 -12.62 -25.24
CA LEU A 311 7.45 -13.65 -24.79
C LEU A 311 8.02 -14.44 -25.98
N PRO A 312 9.28 -14.92 -25.89
CA PRO A 312 9.80 -15.90 -26.82
C PRO A 312 8.91 -17.15 -26.84
N GLU A 313 8.76 -17.76 -28.04
CA GLU A 313 7.84 -18.89 -28.24
C GLU A 313 8.07 -20.05 -27.25
N ASN A 314 9.32 -20.40 -26.99
CA ASN A 314 9.66 -21.44 -26.03
C ASN A 314 9.24 -21.09 -24.57
N THR A 315 9.20 -19.82 -24.21
CA THR A 315 8.76 -19.36 -22.88
C THR A 315 7.23 -19.33 -22.82
N GLU A 316 6.58 -18.89 -23.90
CA GLU A 316 5.12 -18.89 -24.01
C GLU A 316 4.56 -20.32 -23.97
N ASP A 317 5.21 -21.29 -24.65
CA ASP A 317 4.88 -22.71 -24.61
C ASP A 317 5.02 -23.28 -23.18
N LYS A 318 6.09 -22.94 -22.46
CA LYS A 318 6.26 -23.35 -21.05
C LYS A 318 5.14 -22.81 -20.19
N LEU A 319 4.80 -21.53 -20.35
CA LEU A 319 3.72 -20.88 -19.62
C LEU A 319 2.38 -21.56 -19.88
N GLN A 320 2.05 -21.82 -21.14
CA GLN A 320 0.80 -22.50 -21.51
C GLN A 320 0.73 -23.94 -20.98
N LYS A 321 1.84 -24.69 -21.01
CA LYS A 321 1.92 -26.03 -20.42
C LYS A 321 1.70 -25.98 -18.90
N SER A 322 2.28 -24.98 -18.22
CA SER A 322 2.10 -24.81 -16.78
C SER A 322 0.65 -24.49 -16.41
N PHE A 323 -0.08 -23.74 -17.24
CA PHE A 323 -1.52 -23.48 -17.00
C PHE A 323 -2.36 -24.76 -17.03
N GLN A 324 -1.96 -25.78 -17.83
CA GLN A 324 -2.67 -27.08 -17.85
C GLN A 324 -2.58 -27.82 -16.51
N GLY A 325 -1.57 -27.50 -15.69
CA GLY A 325 -1.36 -28.02 -14.34
C GLY A 325 -2.27 -27.40 -13.29
N LEU A 326 -2.96 -26.29 -13.58
CA LEU A 326 -3.86 -25.65 -12.62
C LEU A 326 -5.01 -26.59 -12.25
N SER A 327 -5.26 -26.71 -10.95
CA SER A 327 -6.34 -27.54 -10.39
C SER A 327 -7.73 -27.02 -10.80
N ASN A 328 -7.90 -25.70 -10.81
CA ASN A 328 -9.10 -25.03 -11.28
C ASN A 328 -8.96 -24.65 -12.76
N LYS A 329 -9.65 -25.37 -13.65
CA LYS A 329 -9.61 -25.13 -15.10
C LYS A 329 -10.19 -23.76 -15.52
N HIS A 330 -11.02 -23.15 -14.70
CA HIS A 330 -11.55 -21.79 -14.94
C HIS A 330 -10.49 -20.71 -14.73
N PHE A 331 -9.38 -21.01 -14.06
CA PHE A 331 -8.25 -20.11 -13.85
C PHE A 331 -7.27 -20.06 -15.02
N ILE A 332 -7.49 -20.89 -16.04
CA ILE A 332 -6.66 -20.89 -17.25
C ILE A 332 -7.03 -19.67 -18.12
N PRO A 333 -6.11 -18.71 -18.34
CA PRO A 333 -6.38 -17.60 -19.22
C PRO A 333 -6.68 -18.08 -20.64
N LYS A 334 -7.73 -17.53 -21.24
CA LYS A 334 -8.13 -17.83 -22.62
C LYS A 334 -7.39 -16.96 -23.63
N LYS A 335 -6.84 -15.85 -23.17
CA LYS A 335 -6.09 -14.91 -23.99
C LYS A 335 -4.90 -14.37 -23.18
N ILE A 336 -3.77 -14.20 -23.85
CA ILE A 336 -2.59 -13.48 -23.33
C ILE A 336 -2.39 -12.24 -24.19
N THR A 337 -2.18 -11.10 -23.53
CA THR A 337 -1.87 -9.83 -24.18
C THR A 337 -0.61 -9.22 -23.59
N TYR A 338 0.07 -8.38 -24.35
CA TYR A 338 1.31 -7.74 -23.95
C TYR A 338 1.15 -6.21 -24.03
N GLN A 339 1.66 -5.51 -23.04
CA GLN A 339 1.73 -4.04 -22.99
C GLN A 339 3.16 -3.64 -22.68
N THR A 340 3.76 -2.78 -23.49
CA THR A 340 5.14 -2.33 -23.28
C THR A 340 5.35 -1.79 -21.86
N HIS A 341 4.41 -0.97 -21.38
CA HIS A 341 4.38 -0.45 -20.01
C HIS A 341 2.94 -0.37 -19.51
N PHE A 342 2.74 -0.78 -18.27
CA PHE A 342 1.44 -0.59 -17.63
C PHE A 342 1.21 0.89 -17.27
N THR A 343 -0.01 1.36 -17.49
CA THR A 343 -0.43 2.66 -16.97
C THR A 343 -0.63 2.57 -15.47
N GLU A 344 -0.02 3.49 -14.73
CA GLU A 344 -0.09 3.53 -13.27
C GLU A 344 -0.84 4.77 -12.78
N THR A 345 -1.32 4.69 -11.55
CA THR A 345 -1.72 5.86 -10.78
C THR A 345 -0.48 6.59 -10.26
N GLU A 346 -0.63 7.83 -9.79
CA GLU A 346 0.46 8.58 -9.14
C GLU A 346 1.01 7.88 -7.87
N THR A 347 0.28 6.92 -7.34
CA THR A 347 0.68 6.10 -6.20
C THR A 347 1.29 4.75 -6.59
N GLY A 348 1.59 4.52 -7.90
CA GLY A 348 2.23 3.30 -8.39
C GLY A 348 1.32 2.09 -8.52
N LYS A 349 -0.02 2.26 -8.46
CA LYS A 349 -0.96 1.16 -8.71
C LYS A 349 -1.21 1.02 -10.20
N VAL A 350 -1.15 -0.21 -10.70
CA VAL A 350 -1.51 -0.51 -12.10
C VAL A 350 -2.99 -0.24 -12.33
N LYS A 351 -3.29 0.55 -13.36
CA LYS A 351 -4.66 0.73 -13.85
C LYS A 351 -5.00 -0.45 -14.75
N ARG A 352 -5.90 -1.31 -14.29
CA ARG A 352 -6.39 -2.43 -15.11
C ARG A 352 -7.29 -1.88 -16.20
N GLN A 353 -6.82 -1.89 -17.45
CA GLN A 353 -7.58 -1.44 -18.60
C GLN A 353 -7.63 -2.56 -19.63
N ALA A 354 -8.85 -2.86 -20.16
CA ALA A 354 -8.97 -3.71 -21.33
C ALA A 354 -8.29 -3.00 -22.52
N LEU A 355 -7.38 -3.71 -23.19
CA LEU A 355 -6.94 -3.28 -24.50
C LEU A 355 -8.11 -3.52 -25.47
N LEU A 356 -8.68 -2.45 -25.98
CA LEU A 356 -9.68 -2.49 -27.05
C LEU A 356 -9.04 -2.93 -28.36
#